data_c1a748be88a91a31b3f3311f6aba0cdc
#
_entry.id   c1a748be88a91a31b3f3311f6aba0cdc
#
_cell.length_a   1.000
_cell.length_b   1.000
_cell.length_c   1.000
_cell.angle_alpha   90.00
_cell.angle_beta   90.00
_cell.angle_gamma   90.00
#
_symmetry.space_group_name_H-M   'P 1'
#
loop_
_entity.id
_entity.type
_entity.pdbx_description
1 polymer ?
#
loop_
_entity_poly.entity_id
_entity_poly.type
_entity_poly.pdbx_seq_one_letter_code
_entity_poly.pdbx_strand_id
1 'polypeptide(L)'
;MDSIQKPVSIIIPIKNRVNYVPDLIQNLLNLNYPEFEIIIVDDCSTDNTKNLLKQYPVRIISLEKSVGSAKARNIGIKEAKNDIIALTDSDCFVSRNWLKDLVPLLNIYDVVGGKVVFYDDIEKKLNPSISNETVISKNSPVNFLNTSSMVFKKDLWNQTSGFLNYRLEDVDFSWRLLKNSYKLYYVSKGLVIHHGTRTPIQNIKKYLQYGKSYSKLSFLHKMKLNNKSEQIFDRKSIWNYTKLILYLIGFYIALFITHLTISSLIFSISFLIISIFLFTYLVFRIMKQIDILYRLYKLSIFLSIVIYTLIYMLKS
;
A
#
# COMPACT_ATOMS: atom_id res chain seq x y z
N MET A 1 -25.38 25.43 12.20
CA MET A 1 -26.00 24.48 11.24
C MET A 1 -25.43 23.10 11.54
N ASP A 2 -26.21 22.30 12.27
CA ASP A 2 -25.84 20.91 12.51
C ASP A 2 -25.85 20.19 11.18
N SER A 3 -24.66 19.80 10.67
CA SER A 3 -24.55 18.98 9.48
C SER A 3 -25.20 17.65 9.80
N ILE A 4 -26.32 17.33 9.17
CA ILE A 4 -26.97 16.01 9.26
C ILE A 4 -25.87 15.00 8.91
N GLN A 5 -25.43 14.26 9.92
CA GLN A 5 -24.41 13.22 9.74
C GLN A 5 -25.11 12.04 9.03
N LYS A 6 -24.72 11.79 7.77
CA LYS A 6 -25.32 10.72 6.97
C LYS A 6 -24.89 9.35 7.50
N PRO A 7 -25.77 8.34 7.50
CA PRO A 7 -25.40 6.99 7.93
C PRO A 7 -24.32 6.38 7.02
N VAL A 8 -23.46 5.55 7.61
CA VAL A 8 -22.26 4.99 6.97
C VAL A 8 -22.26 3.48 7.01
N SER A 9 -21.86 2.81 5.93
CA SER A 9 -21.54 1.39 5.92
C SER A 9 -20.02 1.21 5.97
N ILE A 10 -19.53 0.59 7.05
CA ILE A 10 -18.11 0.25 7.23
C ILE A 10 -17.89 -1.16 6.65
N ILE A 11 -17.00 -1.29 5.67
CA ILE A 11 -16.73 -2.56 4.98
C ILE A 11 -15.33 -3.05 5.33
N ILE A 12 -15.23 -4.30 5.80
CA ILE A 12 -14.00 -4.91 6.26
C ILE A 12 -13.85 -6.32 5.67
N PRO A 13 -12.91 -6.53 4.75
CA PRO A 13 -12.52 -7.88 4.35
C PRO A 13 -11.68 -8.53 5.44
N ILE A 14 -12.00 -9.78 5.80
CA ILE A 14 -11.27 -10.53 6.81
C ILE A 14 -10.93 -11.93 6.31
N LYS A 15 -9.75 -12.43 6.68
CA LYS A 15 -9.36 -13.83 6.47
C LYS A 15 -8.32 -14.25 7.48
N ASN A 16 -8.62 -15.29 8.26
CA ASN A 16 -7.70 -15.86 9.27
C ASN A 16 -7.13 -14.77 10.21
N ARG A 17 -8.03 -14.11 10.96
CA ARG A 17 -7.72 -13.00 11.85
C ARG A 17 -8.31 -13.16 13.25
N VAL A 18 -8.44 -14.41 13.73
CA VAL A 18 -9.06 -14.72 15.03
C VAL A 18 -8.52 -13.84 16.16
N ASN A 19 -7.21 -13.57 16.17
CA ASN A 19 -6.56 -12.77 17.23
C ASN A 19 -6.87 -11.27 17.14
N TYR A 20 -7.33 -10.77 16.00
CA TYR A 20 -7.68 -9.36 15.83
C TYR A 20 -9.16 -9.05 16.02
N VAL A 21 -10.03 -10.06 15.93
CA VAL A 21 -11.49 -9.86 15.95
C VAL A 21 -11.98 -9.12 17.19
N PRO A 22 -11.60 -9.49 18.44
CA PRO A 22 -12.11 -8.82 19.62
C PRO A 22 -11.79 -7.33 19.62
N ASP A 23 -10.51 -6.98 19.42
CA ASP A 23 -10.04 -5.61 19.48
C ASP A 23 -10.56 -4.78 18.30
N LEU A 24 -10.62 -5.35 17.10
CA LEU A 24 -11.18 -4.72 15.91
C LEU A 24 -12.65 -4.33 16.14
N ILE A 25 -13.48 -5.29 16.57
CA ILE A 25 -14.92 -5.02 16.75
C ILE A 25 -15.15 -4.02 17.89
N GLN A 26 -14.46 -4.19 19.02
CA GLN A 26 -14.57 -3.26 20.13
C GLN A 26 -14.14 -1.83 19.72
N ASN A 27 -13.08 -1.70 18.93
CA ASN A 27 -12.62 -0.42 18.40
C ASN A 27 -13.69 0.25 17.52
N LEU A 28 -14.34 -0.50 16.63
CA LEU A 28 -15.37 0.02 15.74
C LEU A 28 -16.66 0.37 16.48
N LEU A 29 -17.09 -0.43 17.45
CA LEU A 29 -18.27 -0.14 18.27
C LEU A 29 -18.11 1.12 19.14
N ASN A 30 -16.86 1.52 19.43
CA ASN A 30 -16.53 2.72 20.21
C ASN A 30 -16.45 4.02 19.35
N LEU A 31 -16.80 3.97 18.04
CA LEU A 31 -16.79 5.14 17.19
C LEU A 31 -17.74 6.23 17.68
N ASN A 32 -17.29 7.47 17.68
CA ASN A 32 -18.10 8.66 17.97
C ASN A 32 -18.82 9.12 16.69
N TYR A 33 -19.79 8.31 16.24
CA TYR A 33 -20.59 8.60 15.05
C TYR A 33 -22.02 8.09 15.26
N PRO A 34 -23.08 8.85 14.87
CA PRO A 34 -24.43 8.55 15.33
C PRO A 34 -25.04 7.31 14.69
N GLU A 35 -24.77 7.06 13.41
CA GLU A 35 -25.40 5.97 12.68
C GLU A 35 -24.44 5.33 11.70
N PHE A 36 -24.15 4.03 11.91
CA PHE A 36 -23.34 3.22 11.00
C PHE A 36 -23.71 1.75 11.11
N GLU A 37 -23.44 0.99 10.06
CA GLU A 37 -23.41 -0.48 10.10
C GLU A 37 -21.98 -0.97 9.88
N ILE A 38 -21.69 -2.17 10.43
CA ILE A 38 -20.42 -2.87 10.21
C ILE A 38 -20.69 -4.11 9.38
N ILE A 39 -20.07 -4.22 8.21
CA ILE A 39 -20.17 -5.37 7.31
C ILE A 39 -18.80 -6.03 7.22
N ILE A 40 -18.69 -7.22 7.78
CA ILE A 40 -17.48 -8.06 7.72
C ILE A 40 -17.66 -9.08 6.60
N VAL A 41 -16.74 -9.08 5.63
CA VAL A 41 -16.72 -10.07 4.56
C VAL A 41 -15.63 -11.09 4.85
N ASP A 42 -16.03 -12.27 5.33
CA ASP A 42 -15.12 -13.37 5.63
C ASP A 42 -14.75 -14.12 4.34
N ASP A 43 -13.53 -13.88 3.88
CA ASP A 43 -12.95 -14.43 2.64
C ASP A 43 -12.48 -15.88 2.83
N CYS A 44 -13.40 -16.76 3.27
CA CYS A 44 -13.15 -18.18 3.49
C CYS A 44 -12.07 -18.43 4.56
N SER A 45 -12.25 -17.92 5.78
CA SER A 45 -11.38 -18.22 6.91
C SER A 45 -11.43 -19.70 7.29
N THR A 46 -10.27 -20.25 7.59
CA THR A 46 -10.07 -21.66 8.03
C THR A 46 -9.77 -21.80 9.51
N ASP A 47 -9.54 -20.69 10.20
CA ASP A 47 -9.40 -20.60 11.65
C ASP A 47 -10.75 -20.29 12.32
N ASN A 48 -10.76 -20.02 13.61
CA ASN A 48 -11.97 -19.72 14.36
C ASN A 48 -12.54 -18.30 14.15
N THR A 49 -12.02 -17.51 13.19
CA THR A 49 -12.46 -16.14 12.89
C THR A 49 -13.97 -16.05 12.70
N LYS A 50 -14.55 -16.89 11.84
CA LYS A 50 -15.99 -16.90 11.53
C LYS A 50 -16.87 -17.15 12.75
N ASN A 51 -16.50 -18.12 13.61
CA ASN A 51 -17.30 -18.44 14.78
C ASN A 51 -17.20 -17.33 15.85
N LEU A 52 -16.03 -16.71 15.98
CA LEU A 52 -15.84 -15.61 16.91
C LEU A 52 -16.65 -14.38 16.49
N LEU A 53 -16.69 -14.06 15.21
CA LEU A 53 -17.48 -12.93 14.67
C LEU A 53 -18.98 -13.04 14.99
N LYS A 54 -19.55 -14.26 15.05
CA LYS A 54 -20.98 -14.47 15.37
C LYS A 54 -21.37 -13.99 16.77
N GLN A 55 -20.40 -13.74 17.65
CA GLN A 55 -20.65 -13.27 19.02
C GLN A 55 -20.84 -11.74 19.09
N TYR A 56 -20.66 -11.04 17.98
CA TYR A 56 -20.71 -9.58 17.93
C TYR A 56 -21.87 -9.06 17.08
N PRO A 57 -22.40 -7.86 17.37
CA PRO A 57 -23.52 -7.24 16.65
C PRO A 57 -23.05 -6.65 15.31
N VAL A 58 -22.51 -7.49 14.43
CA VAL A 58 -22.02 -7.10 13.10
C VAL A 58 -22.66 -7.96 12.02
N ARG A 59 -22.80 -7.40 10.81
CA ARG A 59 -23.28 -8.17 9.65
C ARG A 59 -22.12 -8.94 9.05
N ILE A 60 -22.25 -10.27 8.97
CA ILE A 60 -21.22 -11.16 8.43
C ILE A 60 -21.66 -11.71 7.07
N ILE A 61 -20.80 -11.59 6.08
CA ILE A 61 -20.92 -12.23 4.76
C ILE A 61 -19.81 -13.25 4.65
N SER A 62 -20.13 -14.54 4.74
CA SER A 62 -19.14 -15.62 4.63
C SER A 62 -19.08 -16.16 3.22
N LEU A 63 -17.88 -16.21 2.64
CA LEU A 63 -17.65 -16.72 1.28
C LEU A 63 -17.26 -18.22 1.35
N GLU A 64 -17.74 -19.00 0.39
CA GLU A 64 -17.41 -20.43 0.27
C GLU A 64 -15.98 -20.66 -0.24
N LYS A 65 -15.46 -19.72 -1.03
CA LYS A 65 -14.10 -19.73 -1.58
C LYS A 65 -13.45 -18.37 -1.45
N SER A 66 -12.13 -18.38 -1.25
CA SER A 66 -11.36 -17.14 -1.18
C SER A 66 -11.32 -16.43 -2.54
N VAL A 67 -11.64 -15.14 -2.52
CA VAL A 67 -11.69 -14.28 -3.69
C VAL A 67 -10.68 -13.11 -3.63
N GLY A 68 -10.07 -12.89 -2.46
CA GLY A 68 -9.14 -11.80 -2.18
C GLY A 68 -9.83 -10.50 -1.73
N SER A 69 -9.06 -9.61 -1.10
CA SER A 69 -9.55 -8.39 -0.43
C SER A 69 -10.34 -7.46 -1.35
N ALA A 70 -9.88 -7.26 -2.59
CA ALA A 70 -10.56 -6.42 -3.58
C ALA A 70 -12.00 -6.88 -3.87
N LYS A 71 -12.16 -8.16 -4.18
CA LYS A 71 -13.48 -8.73 -4.46
C LYS A 71 -14.36 -8.82 -3.20
N ALA A 72 -13.75 -9.13 -2.05
CA ALA A 72 -14.46 -9.13 -0.78
C ALA A 72 -15.01 -7.73 -0.44
N ARG A 73 -14.21 -6.66 -0.63
CA ARG A 73 -14.72 -5.28 -0.50
C ARG A 73 -15.88 -5.00 -1.44
N ASN A 74 -15.79 -5.39 -2.71
CA ASN A 74 -16.88 -5.20 -3.67
C ASN A 74 -18.18 -5.88 -3.22
N ILE A 75 -18.09 -7.10 -2.69
CA ILE A 75 -19.25 -7.83 -2.15
C ILE A 75 -19.86 -7.05 -0.98
N GLY A 76 -19.03 -6.61 -0.03
CA GLY A 76 -19.49 -5.83 1.11
C GLY A 76 -20.14 -4.50 0.70
N ILE A 77 -19.56 -3.77 -0.27
CA ILE A 77 -20.10 -2.50 -0.77
C ILE A 77 -21.43 -2.72 -1.47
N LYS A 78 -21.57 -3.78 -2.27
CA LYS A 78 -22.85 -4.12 -2.93
C LYS A 78 -23.95 -4.32 -1.90
N GLU A 79 -23.65 -4.99 -0.81
CA GLU A 79 -24.59 -5.33 0.28
C GLU A 79 -24.81 -4.19 1.28
N ALA A 80 -24.05 -3.11 1.19
CA ALA A 80 -24.18 -1.93 2.05
C ALA A 80 -25.55 -1.25 1.87
N LYS A 81 -26.18 -0.88 3.00
CA LYS A 81 -27.48 -0.20 3.02
C LYS A 81 -27.35 1.31 2.84
N ASN A 82 -26.22 1.88 3.23
CA ASN A 82 -26.02 3.32 3.26
C ASN A 82 -25.27 3.82 2.02
N ASP A 83 -25.52 5.09 1.69
CA ASP A 83 -24.90 5.77 0.54
C ASP A 83 -23.43 6.16 0.79
N ILE A 84 -23.02 6.23 2.05
CA ILE A 84 -21.62 6.50 2.39
C ILE A 84 -20.93 5.20 2.75
N ILE A 85 -19.83 4.92 2.06
CA ILE A 85 -18.97 3.77 2.29
C ILE A 85 -17.70 4.20 3.00
N ALA A 86 -17.35 3.51 4.07
CA ALA A 86 -16.07 3.62 4.74
C ALA A 86 -15.32 2.29 4.68
N LEU A 87 -14.07 2.32 4.25
CA LEU A 87 -13.21 1.13 4.17
C LEU A 87 -12.13 1.18 5.22
N THR A 88 -11.93 0.04 5.87
CA THR A 88 -10.75 -0.24 6.69
C THR A 88 -10.38 -1.72 6.56
N ASP A 89 -9.23 -2.12 7.14
CA ASP A 89 -8.74 -3.50 7.06
C ASP A 89 -8.88 -4.21 8.40
N SER A 90 -8.85 -5.54 8.39
CA SER A 90 -9.06 -6.37 9.60
C SER A 90 -7.92 -6.33 10.62
N ASP A 91 -6.79 -5.70 10.26
CA ASP A 91 -5.63 -5.43 11.12
C ASP A 91 -5.40 -3.93 11.33
N CYS A 92 -6.49 -3.14 11.24
CA CYS A 92 -6.48 -1.69 11.44
C CYS A 92 -7.36 -1.28 12.61
N PHE A 93 -6.86 -0.33 13.42
CA PHE A 93 -7.60 0.32 14.49
C PHE A 93 -7.79 1.78 14.16
N VAL A 94 -9.04 2.21 14.10
CA VAL A 94 -9.43 3.56 13.73
C VAL A 94 -9.57 4.46 14.96
N SER A 95 -9.27 5.74 14.84
CA SER A 95 -9.51 6.70 15.92
C SER A 95 -11.01 6.86 16.18
N ARG A 96 -11.38 7.18 17.43
CA ARG A 96 -12.78 7.35 17.85
C ARG A 96 -13.58 8.33 16.97
N ASN A 97 -12.92 9.34 16.42
CA ASN A 97 -13.52 10.37 15.56
C ASN A 97 -13.29 10.11 14.05
N TRP A 98 -12.85 8.91 13.65
CA TRP A 98 -12.49 8.58 12.28
C TRP A 98 -13.55 9.01 11.26
N LEU A 99 -14.79 8.56 11.40
CA LEU A 99 -15.90 8.95 10.51
C LEU A 99 -16.28 10.42 10.64
N LYS A 100 -16.27 10.97 11.88
CA LYS A 100 -16.58 12.37 12.15
C LYS A 100 -15.58 13.31 11.47
N ASP A 101 -14.32 12.90 11.34
CA ASP A 101 -13.27 13.69 10.70
C ASP A 101 -13.33 13.60 9.17
N LEU A 102 -13.78 12.47 8.59
CA LEU A 102 -13.70 12.24 7.15
C LEU A 102 -15.01 12.49 6.41
N VAL A 103 -16.16 12.03 6.93
CA VAL A 103 -17.44 12.04 6.21
C VAL A 103 -17.90 13.44 5.80
N PRO A 104 -17.79 14.49 6.65
CA PRO A 104 -18.22 15.84 6.27
C PRO A 104 -17.49 16.40 5.04
N LEU A 105 -16.28 15.94 4.78
CA LEU A 105 -15.46 16.40 3.66
C LEU A 105 -15.95 15.85 2.31
N LEU A 106 -16.84 14.85 2.30
CA LEU A 106 -17.52 14.36 1.08
C LEU A 106 -18.51 15.37 0.48
N ASN A 107 -18.75 16.49 1.14
CA ASN A 107 -19.48 17.61 0.55
C ASN A 107 -18.61 18.42 -0.42
N ILE A 108 -17.29 18.30 -0.35
CA ILE A 108 -16.30 19.06 -1.15
C ILE A 108 -15.49 18.16 -2.06
N TYR A 109 -15.19 16.95 -1.60
CA TYR A 109 -14.35 15.98 -2.29
C TYR A 109 -15.12 14.68 -2.56
N ASP A 110 -14.73 13.97 -3.59
CA ASP A 110 -15.42 12.73 -3.99
C ASP A 110 -14.95 11.52 -3.17
N VAL A 111 -13.66 11.49 -2.83
CA VAL A 111 -13.05 10.48 -1.97
C VAL A 111 -12.12 11.13 -0.96
N VAL A 112 -12.25 10.76 0.29
CA VAL A 112 -11.42 11.27 1.38
C VAL A 112 -10.70 10.11 2.08
N GLY A 113 -9.40 10.28 2.31
CA GLY A 113 -8.59 9.33 3.09
C GLY A 113 -8.01 9.99 4.33
N GLY A 114 -7.99 9.28 5.44
CA GLY A 114 -7.38 9.70 6.69
C GLY A 114 -5.91 9.28 6.81
N LYS A 115 -5.27 9.76 7.87
CA LYS A 115 -3.90 9.41 8.22
C LYS A 115 -3.79 7.93 8.58
N VAL A 116 -2.86 7.20 7.95
CA VAL A 116 -2.54 5.81 8.27
C VAL A 116 -1.12 5.73 8.80
N VAL A 117 -0.96 5.18 10.00
CA VAL A 117 0.34 4.93 10.65
C VAL A 117 0.51 3.43 10.81
N PHE A 118 1.68 2.92 10.49
CA PHE A 118 1.99 1.51 10.64
C PHE A 118 2.61 1.23 12.01
N TYR A 119 2.07 0.25 12.70
CA TYR A 119 2.59 -0.27 13.95
C TYR A 119 3.28 -1.61 13.68
N ASP A 120 4.52 -1.73 14.13
CA ASP A 120 5.25 -3.00 14.06
C ASP A 120 4.97 -3.82 15.32
N ASP A 121 4.20 -4.90 15.19
CA ASP A 121 3.85 -5.75 16.33
C ASP A 121 5.04 -6.54 16.87
N ILE A 122 6.11 -6.73 16.07
CA ILE A 122 7.35 -7.41 16.50
C ILE A 122 8.19 -6.45 17.33
N GLU A 123 8.44 -5.25 16.81
CA GLU A 123 9.23 -4.22 17.48
C GLU A 123 8.42 -3.41 18.50
N LYS A 124 7.10 -3.64 18.57
CA LYS A 124 6.13 -2.95 19.44
C LYS A 124 6.25 -1.43 19.40
N LYS A 125 6.49 -0.88 18.21
CA LYS A 125 6.63 0.56 18.00
C LYS A 125 5.95 1.03 16.71
N LEU A 126 5.61 2.30 16.66
CA LEU A 126 5.15 2.94 15.43
C LEU A 126 6.32 2.99 14.43
N ASN A 127 6.07 2.58 13.20
CA ASN A 127 7.04 2.63 12.12
C ASN A 127 6.77 3.84 11.23
N PRO A 128 7.45 4.99 11.47
CA PRO A 128 7.24 6.22 10.72
C PRO A 128 7.72 6.13 9.27
N SER A 129 8.65 5.22 8.96
CA SER A 129 9.21 5.09 7.61
C SER A 129 8.23 4.51 6.59
N ILE A 130 7.13 3.89 7.04
CA ILE A 130 6.09 3.31 6.18
C ILE A 130 4.78 4.11 6.30
N SER A 131 4.69 5.05 7.24
CA SER A 131 3.51 5.89 7.41
C SER A 131 3.42 6.94 6.32
N ASN A 132 2.17 7.32 5.96
CA ASN A 132 1.95 8.45 5.05
C ASN A 132 2.50 9.78 5.62
N GLU A 133 2.92 9.82 6.88
CA GLU A 133 3.53 11.00 7.51
C GLU A 133 4.85 11.42 6.86
N THR A 134 5.63 10.48 6.35
CA THR A 134 6.89 10.81 5.64
C THR A 134 6.67 11.43 4.27
N VAL A 135 5.44 11.31 3.73
CA VAL A 135 5.11 11.77 2.36
C VAL A 135 4.12 12.93 2.38
N ILE A 136 3.12 12.92 3.28
CA ILE A 136 2.06 13.94 3.31
C ILE A 136 1.83 14.36 4.76
N SER A 137 2.42 15.49 5.17
CA SER A 137 2.24 16.08 6.52
C SER A 137 1.06 17.02 6.62
N LYS A 138 0.46 17.42 5.49
CA LYS A 138 -0.63 18.40 5.40
C LYS A 138 -1.78 17.86 4.58
N ASN A 139 -2.99 18.33 4.88
CA ASN A 139 -4.17 18.08 4.06
C ASN A 139 -3.92 18.51 2.62
N SER A 140 -4.16 17.63 1.65
CA SER A 140 -3.85 17.91 0.24
C SER A 140 -4.62 17.02 -0.73
N PRO A 141 -4.83 17.46 -1.98
CA PRO A 141 -5.16 16.57 -3.07
C PRO A 141 -4.07 15.51 -3.25
N VAL A 142 -4.45 14.28 -3.60
CA VAL A 142 -3.53 13.14 -3.76
C VAL A 142 -3.88 12.32 -4.99
N ASN A 143 -2.92 11.52 -5.45
CA ASN A 143 -3.11 10.66 -6.63
C ASN A 143 -3.61 9.26 -6.27
N PHE A 144 -3.56 8.87 -5.03
CA PHE A 144 -4.19 7.65 -4.51
C PHE A 144 -4.45 7.76 -3.02
N LEU A 145 -5.38 6.94 -2.53
CA LEU A 145 -5.73 6.78 -1.12
C LEU A 145 -5.68 5.29 -0.76
N ASN A 146 -5.30 5.01 0.48
CA ASN A 146 -5.21 3.65 1.00
C ASN A 146 -6.61 3.17 1.47
N THR A 147 -7.01 1.97 1.08
CA THR A 147 -8.28 1.36 1.52
C THR A 147 -8.37 1.12 3.02
N SER A 148 -7.27 1.14 3.77
CA SER A 148 -7.31 1.07 5.23
C SER A 148 -7.91 2.30 5.91
N SER A 149 -8.03 3.44 5.19
CA SER A 149 -8.73 4.65 5.66
C SER A 149 -9.28 5.43 4.46
N MET A 150 -10.40 4.98 3.90
CA MET A 150 -11.00 5.60 2.71
C MET A 150 -12.51 5.71 2.89
N VAL A 151 -13.08 6.90 2.62
CA VAL A 151 -14.53 7.14 2.59
C VAL A 151 -14.95 7.75 1.26
N PHE A 152 -16.12 7.34 0.74
CA PHE A 152 -16.69 7.84 -0.52
C PHE A 152 -18.19 7.54 -0.63
N LYS A 153 -18.88 8.15 -1.59
CA LYS A 153 -20.29 7.86 -1.90
C LYS A 153 -20.40 6.55 -2.73
N LYS A 154 -21.32 5.67 -2.39
CA LYS A 154 -21.52 4.35 -3.03
C LYS A 154 -21.71 4.46 -4.56
N ASP A 155 -22.38 5.51 -5.03
CA ASP A 155 -22.58 5.74 -6.46
C ASP A 155 -21.27 5.83 -7.25
N LEU A 156 -20.22 6.36 -6.64
CA LEU A 156 -18.91 6.46 -7.25
C LEU A 156 -18.30 5.06 -7.51
N TRP A 157 -18.53 4.11 -6.61
CA TRP A 157 -18.14 2.73 -6.82
C TRP A 157 -18.91 2.07 -7.97
N ASN A 158 -20.21 2.33 -8.08
CA ASN A 158 -21.04 1.83 -9.17
C ASN A 158 -20.55 2.31 -10.55
N GLN A 159 -20.16 3.59 -10.66
CA GLN A 159 -19.71 4.22 -11.91
C GLN A 159 -18.30 3.74 -12.35
N THR A 160 -17.53 3.14 -11.48
CA THR A 160 -16.13 2.79 -11.74
C THR A 160 -15.84 1.30 -11.81
N SER A 161 -16.85 0.44 -11.82
CA SER A 161 -16.71 -1.03 -11.78
C SER A 161 -16.02 -1.55 -10.51
N GLY A 162 -15.96 -0.75 -9.45
CA GLY A 162 -15.43 -1.13 -8.15
C GLY A 162 -13.93 -1.42 -8.14
N PHE A 163 -13.49 -2.22 -7.17
CA PHE A 163 -12.10 -2.63 -7.02
C PHE A 163 -11.77 -3.80 -7.96
N LEU A 164 -10.76 -3.64 -8.79
CA LEU A 164 -10.29 -4.71 -9.67
C LEU A 164 -9.32 -5.63 -8.90
N ASN A 165 -9.18 -6.87 -9.36
CA ASN A 165 -8.36 -7.88 -8.68
C ASN A 165 -6.86 -7.69 -8.96
N TYR A 166 -6.31 -6.57 -8.52
CA TYR A 166 -4.89 -6.26 -8.52
C TYR A 166 -4.33 -6.24 -7.09
N ARG A 167 -3.01 -6.36 -6.95
CA ARG A 167 -2.32 -6.22 -5.65
C ARG A 167 -2.29 -4.79 -5.10
N LEU A 168 -2.55 -3.80 -5.95
CA LEU A 168 -2.66 -2.38 -5.65
C LEU A 168 -4.03 -1.91 -6.14
N GLU A 169 -5.06 -2.56 -5.63
CA GLU A 169 -6.45 -2.28 -5.97
C GLU A 169 -6.89 -0.86 -5.58
N ASP A 170 -6.30 -0.33 -4.52
CA ASP A 170 -6.49 1.05 -4.05
C ASP A 170 -5.87 2.08 -5.00
N VAL A 171 -4.69 1.82 -5.51
CA VAL A 171 -4.03 2.66 -6.51
C VAL A 171 -4.79 2.63 -7.83
N ASP A 172 -5.18 1.43 -8.30
CA ASP A 172 -5.97 1.27 -9.54
C ASP A 172 -7.31 2.01 -9.44
N PHE A 173 -8.04 1.81 -8.35
CA PHE A 173 -9.32 2.48 -8.12
C PHE A 173 -9.16 3.99 -8.09
N SER A 174 -8.17 4.50 -7.35
CA SER A 174 -7.85 5.93 -7.27
C SER A 174 -7.53 6.53 -8.66
N TRP A 175 -6.73 5.84 -9.46
CA TRP A 175 -6.36 6.34 -10.78
C TRP A 175 -7.52 6.32 -11.79
N ARG A 176 -8.42 5.35 -11.71
CA ARG A 176 -9.64 5.36 -12.51
C ARG A 176 -10.55 6.54 -12.15
N LEU A 177 -10.64 6.88 -10.86
CA LEU A 177 -11.36 8.03 -10.39
C LEU A 177 -10.76 9.33 -10.90
N LEU A 178 -9.45 9.52 -10.79
CA LEU A 178 -8.76 10.71 -11.29
C LEU A 178 -8.94 10.90 -12.80
N LYS A 179 -8.94 9.81 -13.59
CA LYS A 179 -9.24 9.88 -15.02
C LYS A 179 -10.63 10.39 -15.34
N ASN A 180 -11.58 10.13 -14.47
CA ASN A 180 -12.94 10.61 -14.56
C ASN A 180 -13.13 11.98 -13.85
N SER A 181 -12.03 12.70 -13.57
CA SER A 181 -12.00 14.03 -12.96
C SER A 181 -12.53 14.10 -11.52
N TYR A 182 -12.61 12.97 -10.82
CA TYR A 182 -12.97 12.95 -9.40
C TYR A 182 -11.83 13.46 -8.52
N LYS A 183 -12.17 14.09 -7.40
CA LYS A 183 -11.24 14.74 -6.47
C LYS A 183 -10.96 13.83 -5.28
N LEU A 184 -9.71 13.38 -5.18
CA LEU A 184 -9.21 12.62 -4.03
C LEU A 184 -8.49 13.55 -3.08
N TYR A 185 -8.80 13.42 -1.78
CA TYR A 185 -8.25 14.32 -0.78
C TYR A 185 -7.77 13.56 0.46
N TYR A 186 -6.55 13.83 0.86
CA TYR A 186 -5.96 13.31 2.09
C TYR A 186 -6.10 14.32 3.23
N VAL A 187 -6.45 13.82 4.41
CA VAL A 187 -6.47 14.61 5.64
C VAL A 187 -5.58 14.01 6.73
N SER A 188 -4.90 14.86 7.46
CA SER A 188 -4.02 14.48 8.57
C SER A 188 -4.77 14.02 9.83
N LYS A 189 -6.11 14.10 9.81
CA LYS A 189 -7.03 13.60 10.84
C LYS A 189 -7.55 12.20 10.46
N GLY A 190 -8.48 11.65 11.24
CA GLY A 190 -9.05 10.35 10.97
C GLY A 190 -7.99 9.25 11.04
N LEU A 191 -7.21 9.25 12.13
CA LEU A 191 -6.08 8.34 12.31
C LEU A 191 -6.51 6.88 12.28
N VAL A 192 -5.77 6.09 11.51
CA VAL A 192 -5.82 4.63 11.49
C VAL A 192 -4.44 4.08 11.81
N ILE A 193 -4.36 3.17 12.78
CA ILE A 193 -3.16 2.42 13.11
C ILE A 193 -3.27 1.05 12.44
N HIS A 194 -2.39 0.78 11.49
CA HIS A 194 -2.33 -0.49 10.77
C HIS A 194 -1.28 -1.39 11.40
N HIS A 195 -1.71 -2.48 11.98
CA HIS A 195 -0.85 -3.48 12.62
C HIS A 195 -0.20 -4.40 11.59
N GLY A 196 1.05 -4.77 11.80
CA GLY A 196 1.80 -5.61 10.88
C GLY A 196 2.73 -6.59 11.58
N THR A 197 2.53 -7.88 11.32
CA THR A 197 3.37 -8.99 11.87
C THR A 197 4.22 -9.65 10.79
N ARG A 198 4.76 -8.88 9.84
CA ARG A 198 5.48 -9.50 8.72
C ARG A 198 6.97 -9.62 9.00
N THR A 199 7.51 -10.82 8.75
CA THR A 199 8.96 -11.01 8.75
C THR A 199 9.61 -10.22 7.59
N PRO A 200 10.92 -9.87 7.68
CA PRO A 200 11.63 -9.19 6.60
C PRO A 200 11.49 -9.88 5.24
N ILE A 201 11.52 -11.22 5.21
CA ILE A 201 11.36 -12.01 3.97
C ILE A 201 9.95 -11.87 3.38
N GLN A 202 8.92 -11.87 4.22
CA GLN A 202 7.54 -11.64 3.77
C GLN A 202 7.36 -10.22 3.22
N ASN A 203 8.01 -9.24 3.81
CA ASN A 203 8.04 -7.87 3.32
C ASN A 203 8.71 -7.79 1.93
N ILE A 204 9.88 -8.40 1.73
CA ILE A 204 10.55 -8.44 0.42
C ILE A 204 9.62 -9.06 -0.64
N LYS A 205 9.01 -10.22 -0.37
CA LYS A 205 8.06 -10.86 -1.30
C LYS A 205 6.86 -9.94 -1.64
N LYS A 206 6.30 -9.26 -0.63
CA LYS A 206 5.21 -8.29 -0.81
C LYS A 206 5.63 -7.15 -1.74
N TYR A 207 6.81 -6.59 -1.51
CA TYR A 207 7.31 -5.45 -2.27
C TYR A 207 7.66 -5.80 -3.73
N LEU A 208 8.20 -6.99 -3.98
CA LEU A 208 8.39 -7.48 -5.34
C LEU A 208 7.06 -7.60 -6.10
N GLN A 209 6.03 -8.10 -5.43
CA GLN A 209 4.67 -8.17 -6.02
C GLN A 209 4.06 -6.78 -6.25
N TYR A 210 4.30 -5.83 -5.35
CA TYR A 210 3.87 -4.43 -5.52
C TYR A 210 4.55 -3.77 -6.71
N GLY A 211 5.87 -3.94 -6.87
CA GLY A 211 6.61 -3.43 -8.02
C GLY A 211 6.07 -3.94 -9.35
N LYS A 212 5.79 -5.25 -9.44
CA LYS A 212 5.16 -5.87 -10.60
C LYS A 212 3.77 -5.28 -10.91
N SER A 213 2.94 -5.13 -9.88
CA SER A 213 1.59 -4.59 -10.04
C SER A 213 1.62 -3.12 -10.43
N TYR A 214 2.49 -2.32 -9.81
CA TYR A 214 2.65 -0.90 -10.09
C TYR A 214 3.10 -0.64 -11.53
N SER A 215 4.09 -1.40 -12.04
CA SER A 215 4.53 -1.33 -13.44
C SER A 215 3.37 -1.57 -14.40
N LYS A 216 2.59 -2.64 -14.15
CA LYS A 216 1.42 -2.97 -14.98
C LYS A 216 0.38 -1.85 -14.94
N LEU A 217 0.06 -1.33 -13.76
CA LEU A 217 -0.94 -0.27 -13.59
C LEU A 217 -0.49 1.05 -14.24
N SER A 218 0.79 1.45 -14.07
CA SER A 218 1.34 2.64 -14.69
C SER A 218 1.22 2.61 -16.21
N PHE A 219 1.47 1.44 -16.81
CA PHE A 219 1.30 1.24 -18.25
C PHE A 219 -0.17 1.30 -18.65
N LEU A 220 -1.06 0.56 -17.99
CA LEU A 220 -2.50 0.52 -18.29
C LEU A 220 -3.15 1.90 -18.18
N HIS A 221 -2.74 2.68 -17.18
CA HIS A 221 -3.32 3.99 -16.95
C HIS A 221 -2.62 5.12 -17.71
N LYS A 222 -1.49 4.87 -18.36
CA LYS A 222 -0.65 5.89 -19.02
C LYS A 222 -0.39 7.08 -18.09
N MET A 223 -0.32 6.83 -16.79
CA MET A 223 -0.07 7.87 -15.78
C MET A 223 1.39 8.30 -15.89
N LYS A 224 1.62 9.54 -16.29
CA LYS A 224 2.96 10.15 -16.18
C LYS A 224 3.17 10.47 -14.70
N LEU A 225 4.25 9.96 -14.11
CA LEU A 225 4.73 10.27 -12.76
C LEU A 225 5.18 11.73 -12.68
N ASN A 226 4.27 12.69 -12.74
CA ASN A 226 4.59 14.10 -12.93
C ASN A 226 4.42 14.98 -11.68
N ASN A 227 4.00 14.46 -10.51
CA ASN A 227 3.75 15.29 -9.34
C ASN A 227 4.68 15.02 -8.14
N LYS A 228 5.15 16.11 -7.53
CA LYS A 228 6.05 16.13 -6.37
C LYS A 228 5.52 15.35 -5.14
N SER A 229 4.22 15.09 -5.02
CA SER A 229 3.61 14.27 -3.96
C SER A 229 3.78 12.76 -4.17
N GLU A 230 4.19 12.32 -5.36
CA GLU A 230 4.52 10.93 -5.69
C GLU A 230 6.01 10.62 -5.48
N GLN A 231 6.65 11.25 -4.51
CA GLN A 231 8.08 11.10 -4.20
C GLN A 231 8.53 9.67 -3.82
N ILE A 232 7.71 8.65 -4.02
CA ILE A 232 8.19 7.27 -3.99
C ILE A 232 9.16 7.05 -5.17
N PHE A 233 8.96 7.72 -6.33
CA PHE A 233 9.82 7.62 -7.51
C PHE A 233 9.98 8.96 -8.23
N ASP A 234 10.85 9.84 -7.69
CA ASP A 234 11.32 10.98 -8.46
C ASP A 234 12.11 10.50 -9.70
N ARG A 235 11.76 11.03 -10.88
CA ARG A 235 12.38 10.71 -12.17
C ARG A 235 13.91 10.89 -12.14
N LYS A 236 14.39 11.85 -11.35
CA LYS A 236 15.83 12.13 -11.15
C LYS A 236 16.50 11.04 -10.31
N SER A 237 15.81 10.54 -9.29
CA SER A 237 16.26 9.41 -8.47
C SER A 237 16.28 8.11 -9.28
N ILE A 238 15.24 7.82 -10.07
CA ILE A 238 15.20 6.67 -10.99
C ILE A 238 16.36 6.75 -11.98
N TRP A 239 16.57 7.91 -12.63
CA TRP A 239 17.65 8.11 -13.58
C TRP A 239 19.04 7.94 -12.96
N ASN A 240 19.25 8.46 -11.76
CA ASN A 240 20.51 8.31 -11.04
C ASN A 240 20.78 6.85 -10.62
N TYR A 241 19.74 6.11 -10.19
CA TYR A 241 19.87 4.68 -9.87
C TYR A 241 20.09 3.84 -11.12
N THR A 242 19.43 4.16 -12.24
CA THR A 242 19.64 3.47 -13.52
C THR A 242 21.08 3.68 -14.01
N LYS A 243 21.59 4.89 -13.96
CA LYS A 243 23.00 5.18 -14.26
C LYS A 243 23.94 4.39 -13.35
N LEU A 244 23.69 4.38 -12.04
CA LEU A 244 24.52 3.65 -11.09
C LEU A 244 24.53 2.15 -11.39
N ILE A 245 23.39 1.54 -11.71
CA ILE A 245 23.30 0.12 -12.08
C ILE A 245 24.05 -0.13 -13.40
N LEU A 246 23.88 0.72 -14.41
CA LEU A 246 24.60 0.60 -15.67
C LEU A 246 26.12 0.75 -15.46
N TYR A 247 26.57 1.66 -14.60
CA TYR A 247 27.98 1.75 -14.21
C TYR A 247 28.47 0.50 -13.50
N LEU A 248 27.70 -0.07 -12.59
CA LEU A 248 28.05 -1.32 -11.91
C LEU A 248 28.11 -2.50 -12.87
N ILE A 249 27.15 -2.63 -13.77
CA ILE A 249 27.16 -3.65 -14.82
C ILE A 249 28.37 -3.47 -15.75
N GLY A 250 28.63 -2.28 -16.24
CA GLY A 250 29.80 -1.97 -17.07
C GLY A 250 31.11 -2.25 -16.36
N PHE A 251 31.18 -1.92 -15.07
CA PHE A 251 32.34 -2.21 -14.23
C PHE A 251 32.55 -3.73 -14.06
N TYR A 252 31.48 -4.51 -13.78
CA TYR A 252 31.59 -5.97 -13.70
C TYR A 252 31.93 -6.64 -15.04
N ILE A 253 31.45 -6.13 -16.17
CA ILE A 253 31.84 -6.58 -17.51
C ILE A 253 33.33 -6.29 -17.76
N ALA A 254 33.80 -5.09 -17.44
CA ALA A 254 35.22 -4.73 -17.55
C ALA A 254 36.09 -5.65 -16.68
N LEU A 255 35.66 -5.93 -15.44
CA LEU A 255 36.31 -6.88 -14.54
C LEU A 255 36.39 -8.28 -15.10
N PHE A 256 35.32 -8.77 -15.68
CA PHE A 256 35.25 -10.11 -16.29
C PHE A 256 36.20 -10.20 -17.51
N ILE A 257 36.26 -9.15 -18.34
CA ILE A 257 37.18 -9.07 -19.49
C ILE A 257 38.64 -9.04 -19.01
N THR A 258 38.96 -8.23 -17.98
CA THR A 258 40.33 -8.19 -17.43
C THR A 258 40.72 -9.50 -16.74
N HIS A 259 39.79 -10.21 -16.12
CA HIS A 259 40.02 -11.55 -15.56
C HIS A 259 40.35 -12.58 -16.62
N LEU A 260 39.71 -12.49 -17.79
CA LEU A 260 40.01 -13.38 -18.95
C LEU A 260 41.37 -13.09 -19.58
N THR A 261 41.95 -11.89 -19.40
CA THR A 261 43.21 -11.49 -20.03
C THR A 261 44.43 -11.60 -19.11
N ILE A 262 44.24 -11.71 -17.79
CA ILE A 262 45.35 -11.73 -16.80
C ILE A 262 45.37 -13.05 -16.04
N SER A 263 46.30 -13.92 -16.38
CA SER A 263 46.44 -15.29 -15.88
C SER A 263 47.12 -15.45 -14.49
N SER A 264 47.28 -14.38 -13.67
CA SER A 264 47.88 -14.52 -12.35
C SER A 264 46.83 -14.52 -11.22
N LEU A 265 46.80 -15.61 -10.46
CA LEU A 265 45.88 -15.85 -9.32
C LEU A 265 45.95 -14.75 -8.26
N ILE A 266 47.13 -14.17 -8.01
CA ILE A 266 47.34 -13.12 -7.01
C ILE A 266 46.66 -11.81 -7.40
N PHE A 267 46.70 -11.43 -8.69
CA PHE A 267 46.04 -10.21 -9.18
C PHE A 267 44.51 -10.34 -9.10
N SER A 268 43.99 -11.53 -9.37
CA SER A 268 42.55 -11.83 -9.30
C SER A 268 42.01 -11.73 -7.85
N ILE A 269 42.76 -12.21 -6.87
CA ILE A 269 42.39 -12.17 -5.44
C ILE A 269 42.42 -10.73 -4.91
N SER A 270 43.50 -10.00 -5.20
CA SER A 270 43.63 -8.58 -4.76
C SER A 270 42.53 -7.70 -5.37
N PHE A 271 42.18 -7.93 -6.61
CA PHE A 271 41.15 -7.22 -7.33
C PHE A 271 39.75 -7.55 -6.81
N LEU A 272 39.46 -8.81 -6.46
CA LEU A 272 38.23 -9.24 -5.81
C LEU A 272 38.04 -8.56 -4.45
N ILE A 273 39.10 -8.49 -3.66
CA ILE A 273 39.09 -7.82 -2.34
C ILE A 273 38.79 -6.33 -2.49
N ILE A 274 39.45 -5.64 -3.43
CA ILE A 274 39.22 -4.22 -3.69
C ILE A 274 37.79 -3.98 -4.19
N SER A 275 37.25 -4.89 -5.04
CA SER A 275 35.88 -4.79 -5.55
C SER A 275 34.84 -4.98 -4.45
N ILE A 276 35.07 -5.92 -3.53
CA ILE A 276 34.21 -6.12 -2.35
C ILE A 276 34.30 -4.90 -1.43
N PHE A 277 35.48 -4.32 -1.23
CA PHE A 277 35.64 -3.12 -0.41
C PHE A 277 34.98 -1.88 -1.03
N LEU A 278 35.11 -1.67 -2.34
CA LEU A 278 34.42 -0.60 -3.06
C LEU A 278 32.91 -0.78 -3.07
N PHE A 279 32.45 -2.01 -3.26
CA PHE A 279 31.02 -2.33 -3.20
C PHE A 279 30.45 -2.11 -1.79
N THR A 280 31.13 -2.58 -0.75
CA THR A 280 30.72 -2.34 0.65
C THR A 280 30.81 -0.86 1.02
N TYR A 281 31.81 -0.12 0.57
CA TYR A 281 31.90 1.33 0.76
C TYR A 281 30.78 2.08 0.04
N LEU A 282 30.48 1.75 -1.21
CA LEU A 282 29.36 2.34 -1.96
C LEU A 282 28.00 2.02 -1.33
N VAL A 283 27.82 0.77 -0.90
CA VAL A 283 26.63 0.33 -0.14
C VAL A 283 26.55 1.10 1.17
N PHE A 284 27.65 1.22 1.92
CA PHE A 284 27.70 1.97 3.18
C PHE A 284 27.47 3.48 3.00
N ARG A 285 28.02 4.10 1.97
CA ARG A 285 27.81 5.51 1.60
C ARG A 285 26.36 5.75 1.15
N ILE A 286 25.82 4.82 0.42
CA ILE A 286 24.40 4.80 0.07
C ILE A 286 23.56 4.56 1.34
N MET A 287 24.02 3.80 2.31
CA MET A 287 23.34 3.45 3.56
C MET A 287 23.39 4.54 4.63
N LYS A 288 24.38 5.42 4.61
CA LYS A 288 24.57 6.47 5.62
C LYS A 288 23.48 7.58 5.61
N GLN A 289 22.61 7.61 4.64
CA GLN A 289 21.58 8.64 4.51
C GLN A 289 20.14 8.22 4.76
N ILE A 290 19.76 6.92 4.90
CA ILE A 290 18.37 6.46 5.13
C ILE A 290 18.33 5.00 5.63
N ASP A 291 17.31 4.65 6.40
CA ASP A 291 16.96 3.33 6.92
C ASP A 291 17.08 2.17 5.90
N ILE A 292 17.87 1.15 6.24
CA ILE A 292 18.28 0.04 5.35
C ILE A 292 17.10 -0.71 4.73
N LEU A 293 16.05 -0.94 5.51
CA LEU A 293 14.85 -1.67 5.04
C LEU A 293 14.05 -0.88 4.02
N TYR A 294 13.97 0.43 4.17
CA TYR A 294 13.28 1.31 3.23
C TYR A 294 14.03 1.43 1.88
N ARG A 295 15.33 1.24 1.86
CA ARG A 295 16.15 1.25 0.63
C ARG A 295 16.16 -0.07 -0.10
N LEU A 296 16.24 -1.18 0.61
CA LEU A 296 16.04 -2.50 0.01
C LEU A 296 14.63 -2.60 -0.61
N TYR A 297 13.67 -1.97 0.02
CA TYR A 297 12.32 -1.78 -0.51
C TYR A 297 12.32 -0.98 -1.82
N LYS A 298 12.89 0.24 -1.85
CA LYS A 298 12.97 1.04 -3.08
C LYS A 298 13.75 0.32 -4.18
N LEU A 299 14.85 -0.33 -3.84
CA LEU A 299 15.66 -1.08 -4.79
C LEU A 299 14.92 -2.29 -5.35
N SER A 300 14.17 -3.04 -4.55
CA SER A 300 13.41 -4.21 -5.00
C SER A 300 12.25 -3.82 -5.91
N ILE A 301 11.53 -2.74 -5.61
CA ILE A 301 10.49 -2.20 -6.48
C ILE A 301 11.12 -1.70 -7.80
N PHE A 302 12.23 -0.99 -7.71
CA PHE A 302 12.93 -0.47 -8.88
C PHE A 302 13.42 -1.60 -9.80
N LEU A 303 14.09 -2.64 -9.27
CA LEU A 303 14.51 -3.81 -10.03
C LEU A 303 13.32 -4.52 -10.69
N SER A 304 12.20 -4.64 -9.99
CA SER A 304 10.98 -5.23 -10.57
C SER A 304 10.44 -4.36 -11.71
N ILE A 305 10.42 -3.04 -11.57
CA ILE A 305 9.98 -2.12 -12.62
C ILE A 305 10.89 -2.24 -13.84
N VAL A 306 12.22 -2.22 -13.65
CA VAL A 306 13.21 -2.32 -14.75
C VAL A 306 13.07 -3.67 -15.45
N ILE A 307 13.06 -4.78 -14.73
CA ILE A 307 12.95 -6.13 -15.30
C ILE A 307 11.63 -6.29 -16.07
N TYR A 308 10.51 -5.87 -15.51
CA TYR A 308 9.22 -5.99 -16.19
C TYR A 308 9.05 -5.01 -17.35
N THR A 309 9.63 -3.81 -17.29
CA THR A 309 9.66 -2.89 -18.43
C THR A 309 10.50 -3.46 -19.58
N LEU A 310 11.66 -4.06 -19.29
CA LEU A 310 12.48 -4.75 -20.27
C LEU A 310 11.77 -5.97 -20.87
N ILE A 311 11.13 -6.81 -20.06
CA ILE A 311 10.35 -7.96 -20.56
C ILE A 311 9.18 -7.51 -21.44
N TYR A 312 8.57 -6.36 -21.14
CA TYR A 312 7.48 -5.82 -21.95
C TYR A 312 7.98 -5.22 -23.26
N MET A 313 9.12 -4.52 -23.25
CA MET A 313 9.78 -4.02 -24.47
C MET A 313 10.27 -5.14 -25.40
N LEU A 314 10.65 -6.30 -24.86
CA LEU A 314 11.06 -7.47 -25.64
C LEU A 314 9.88 -8.28 -26.20
N LYS A 315 8.66 -8.03 -25.74
CA LYS A 315 7.43 -8.69 -26.20
C LYS A 315 6.55 -7.82 -27.11
N SER A 316 6.88 -6.53 -27.21
CA SER A 316 6.28 -5.58 -28.18
C SER A 316 7.10 -5.52 -29.45
#